data_98ebd2ed4cbd3c016b5b29baf26c1934
#
_entry.id   98ebd2ed4cbd3c016b5b29baf26c1934
#
_cell.length_a   1.000
_cell.length_b   1.000
_cell.length_c   1.000
_cell.angle_alpha   90.00
_cell.angle_beta   90.00
_cell.angle_gamma   90.00
#
_symmetry.space_group_name_H-M   'P 1'
#
loop_
_entity.id
_entity.type
_entity.pdbx_description
1 polymer ?
#
loop_
_entity_poly.entity_id
_entity_poly.type
_entity_poly.pdbx_seq_one_letter_code
_entity_poly.pdbx_strand_id
1 'polypeptide(L)'
;KNHSHLYFLQFRVVKIKTAENTYEYLITNLPFSFTLDDIQECYHWRWGIEISFRYVKHAAGLLYFHSKQPEFLKQEIYSRLILYNFGIFIANEAAEENRKKKRDGSNKYLYELDFSSALKTARKEQGA
;
A
#
# COMPACT_ATOMS: atom_id res chain seq x y z
N LYS A 1 20.47 33.81 -18.96
CA LYS A 1 19.51 33.43 -20.03
C LYS A 1 18.88 32.11 -19.60
N ASN A 2 17.65 32.17 -19.10
CA ASN A 2 16.88 30.99 -18.80
C ASN A 2 16.41 30.36 -20.12
N HIS A 3 17.02 29.25 -20.51
CA HIS A 3 16.49 28.45 -21.59
C HIS A 3 15.29 27.68 -21.04
N SER A 4 14.07 28.11 -21.36
CA SER A 4 12.86 27.32 -21.12
C SER A 4 12.90 26.15 -22.10
N HIS A 5 13.24 24.96 -21.60
CA HIS A 5 13.10 23.73 -22.36
C HIS A 5 11.61 23.36 -22.41
N LEU A 6 11.03 23.40 -23.59
CA LEU A 6 9.68 22.88 -23.84
C LEU A 6 9.77 21.36 -23.96
N TYR A 7 9.01 20.65 -23.12
CA TYR A 7 8.88 19.21 -23.17
C TYR A 7 7.54 18.84 -23.81
N PHE A 8 7.60 17.89 -24.74
CA PHE A 8 6.38 17.34 -25.32
C PHE A 8 5.86 16.23 -24.40
N LEU A 9 4.65 16.43 -23.83
CA LEU A 9 3.98 15.45 -23.00
C LEU A 9 2.79 14.90 -23.76
N GLN A 10 2.81 13.60 -24.02
CA GLN A 10 1.67 12.89 -24.59
C GLN A 10 0.94 12.14 -23.49
N PHE A 11 -0.34 12.38 -23.37
CA PHE A 11 -1.20 11.68 -22.40
C PHE A 11 -2.58 11.46 -23.00
N ARG A 12 -3.30 10.49 -22.45
CA ARG A 12 -4.72 10.26 -22.73
C ARG A 12 -5.56 10.45 -21.47
N VAL A 13 -6.78 10.88 -21.65
CA VAL A 13 -7.77 10.97 -20.59
C VAL A 13 -8.71 9.78 -20.73
N VAL A 14 -8.90 9.05 -19.63
CA VAL A 14 -9.75 7.87 -19.56
C VAL A 14 -10.85 8.12 -18.55
N LYS A 15 -12.09 7.86 -18.94
CA LYS A 15 -13.26 7.94 -18.05
C LYS A 15 -13.58 6.54 -17.53
N ILE A 16 -13.50 6.36 -16.21
CA ILE A 16 -13.84 5.10 -15.55
C ILE A 16 -15.10 5.27 -14.70
N LYS A 17 -15.93 4.23 -14.63
CA LYS A 17 -17.10 4.19 -13.77
C LYS A 17 -16.71 3.61 -12.42
N THR A 18 -16.89 4.38 -11.34
CA THR A 18 -16.54 3.99 -9.97
C THR A 18 -17.74 3.53 -9.16
N ALA A 19 -18.94 4.06 -9.45
CA ALA A 19 -20.20 3.64 -8.84
C ALA A 19 -21.36 3.89 -9.83
N GLU A 20 -22.60 3.58 -9.42
CA GLU A 20 -23.75 3.53 -10.31
C GLU A 20 -23.95 4.80 -11.15
N ASN A 21 -23.65 5.99 -10.60
CA ASN A 21 -23.72 7.27 -11.32
C ASN A 21 -22.46 8.13 -11.12
N THR A 22 -21.35 7.52 -10.73
CA THR A 22 -20.10 8.22 -10.43
C THR A 22 -19.03 7.82 -11.42
N TYR A 23 -18.36 8.81 -11.97
CA TYR A 23 -17.28 8.64 -12.93
C TYR A 23 -16.05 9.40 -12.45
N GLU A 24 -14.88 8.82 -12.67
CA GLU A 24 -13.60 9.47 -12.50
C GLU A 24 -12.89 9.60 -13.84
N TYR A 25 -12.10 10.65 -13.97
CA TYR A 25 -11.27 10.90 -15.15
C TYR A 25 -9.81 10.72 -14.76
N LEU A 26 -9.17 9.76 -15.40
CA LEU A 26 -7.75 9.48 -15.19
C LEU A 26 -6.94 10.04 -16.36
N ILE A 27 -5.82 10.67 -16.02
CA ILE A 27 -4.80 11.08 -16.98
C ILE A 27 -3.67 10.05 -16.93
N THR A 28 -3.33 9.46 -18.07
CA THR A 28 -2.28 8.44 -18.15
C THR A 28 -1.43 8.61 -19.39
N ASN A 29 -0.16 8.25 -19.28
CA ASN A 29 0.79 8.12 -20.40
C ASN A 29 1.00 6.67 -20.83
N LEU A 30 0.22 5.72 -20.29
CA LEU A 30 0.28 4.33 -20.69
C LEU A 30 -0.04 4.17 -22.17
N PRO A 31 0.64 3.26 -22.90
CA PRO A 31 0.38 2.98 -24.31
C PRO A 31 -1.08 2.61 -24.58
N PHE A 32 -1.53 2.83 -25.80
CA PHE A 32 -2.89 2.48 -26.23
C PHE A 32 -3.18 0.98 -26.20
N SER A 33 -2.14 0.13 -26.13
CA SER A 33 -2.29 -1.30 -25.91
C SER A 33 -2.90 -1.66 -24.55
N PHE A 34 -2.80 -0.77 -23.56
CA PHE A 34 -3.52 -0.94 -22.28
C PHE A 34 -5.00 -0.67 -22.48
N THR A 35 -5.81 -1.68 -22.18
CA THR A 35 -7.27 -1.59 -22.24
C THR A 35 -7.83 -0.70 -21.13
N LEU A 36 -9.12 -0.42 -21.17
CA LEU A 36 -9.79 0.30 -20.08
C LEU A 36 -9.73 -0.49 -18.77
N ASP A 37 -9.89 -1.80 -18.84
CA ASP A 37 -9.87 -2.70 -17.67
C ASP A 37 -8.47 -2.74 -17.04
N ASP A 38 -7.41 -2.82 -17.85
CA ASP A 38 -6.03 -2.75 -17.35
C ASP A 38 -5.75 -1.44 -16.59
N ILE A 39 -6.24 -0.32 -17.12
CA ILE A 39 -6.07 0.99 -16.48
C ILE A 39 -6.87 1.07 -15.18
N GLN A 40 -8.07 0.51 -15.16
CA GLN A 40 -8.90 0.45 -13.96
C GLN A 40 -8.26 -0.42 -12.88
N GLU A 41 -7.66 -1.54 -13.25
CA GLU A 41 -6.91 -2.40 -12.33
C GLU A 41 -5.67 -1.69 -11.78
N CYS A 42 -4.87 -1.05 -12.63
CA CYS A 42 -3.73 -0.23 -12.19
C CYS A 42 -4.16 0.89 -11.23
N TYR A 43 -5.28 1.53 -11.50
CA TYR A 43 -5.84 2.56 -10.63
C TYR A 43 -6.28 2.01 -9.28
N HIS A 44 -6.87 0.82 -9.27
CA HIS A 44 -7.26 0.13 -8.04
C HIS A 44 -6.04 -0.20 -7.17
N TRP A 45 -4.93 -0.62 -7.76
CA TRP A 45 -3.68 -0.84 -7.01
C TRP A 45 -3.14 0.42 -6.35
N ARG A 46 -3.38 1.60 -6.93
CA ARG A 46 -3.01 2.88 -6.32
C ARG A 46 -3.64 3.08 -4.93
N TRP A 47 -4.87 2.64 -4.75
CA TRP A 47 -5.55 2.69 -3.44
C TRP A 47 -4.83 1.85 -2.37
N GLY A 48 -4.25 0.74 -2.77
CA GLY A 48 -3.43 -0.08 -1.89
C GLY A 48 -2.23 0.68 -1.33
N ILE A 49 -1.61 1.55 -2.13
CA ILE A 49 -0.49 2.40 -1.69
C ILE A 49 -0.95 3.42 -0.65
N GLU A 50 -2.10 4.05 -0.82
CA GLU A 50 -2.63 5.02 0.15
C GLU A 50 -2.96 4.37 1.50
N ILE A 51 -3.53 3.16 1.47
CA ILE A 51 -3.77 2.35 2.66
C ILE A 51 -2.43 1.99 3.32
N SER A 52 -1.43 1.56 2.55
CA SER A 52 -0.08 1.24 3.03
C SER A 52 0.58 2.44 3.71
N PHE A 53 0.49 3.64 3.13
CA PHE A 53 0.99 4.86 3.76
C PHE A 53 0.31 5.16 5.10
N ARG A 54 -0.99 4.89 5.21
CA ARG A 54 -1.71 5.05 6.47
C ARG A 54 -1.17 4.10 7.55
N TYR A 55 -0.95 2.84 7.22
CA TYR A 55 -0.36 1.87 8.14
C TYR A 55 1.07 2.23 8.52
N VAL A 56 1.90 2.60 7.56
CA VAL A 56 3.28 3.01 7.82
C VAL A 56 3.32 4.25 8.73
N LYS A 57 2.49 5.24 8.48
CA LYS A 57 2.42 6.46 9.31
C LYS A 57 1.96 6.17 10.74
N HIS A 58 0.86 5.45 10.89
CA HIS A 58 0.19 5.30 12.19
C HIS A 58 0.60 4.02 12.94
N ALA A 59 0.58 2.86 12.29
CA ALA A 59 0.87 1.60 12.95
C ALA A 59 2.37 1.36 13.12
N ALA A 60 3.19 1.65 12.10
CA ALA A 60 4.64 1.59 12.20
C ALA A 60 5.26 2.82 12.88
N GLY A 61 4.46 3.87 13.12
CA GLY A 61 4.86 5.04 13.91
C GLY A 61 5.79 6.03 13.20
N LEU A 62 5.75 6.11 11.88
CA LEU A 62 6.57 7.05 11.09
C LEU A 62 6.24 8.54 11.33
N LEU A 63 5.26 8.85 12.18
CA LEU A 63 4.95 10.22 12.58
C LEU A 63 5.80 10.75 13.75
N TYR A 64 6.47 9.86 14.48
CA TYR A 64 7.19 10.21 15.69
C TYR A 64 8.61 9.69 15.63
N PHE A 65 9.56 10.62 15.56
CA PHE A 65 10.99 10.31 15.52
C PHE A 65 11.64 10.72 16.82
N HIS A 66 12.57 9.90 17.30
CA HIS A 66 13.31 10.15 18.53
C HIS A 66 14.56 11.01 18.30
N SER A 67 15.16 10.88 17.11
CA SER A 67 16.38 11.59 16.78
C SER A 67 16.12 12.80 15.89
N LYS A 68 16.95 13.83 16.08
CA LYS A 68 17.01 15.00 15.18
C LYS A 68 18.19 14.92 14.21
N GLN A 69 19.11 13.98 14.40
CA GLN A 69 20.28 13.80 13.52
C GLN A 69 19.86 13.04 12.25
N PRO A 70 20.26 13.53 11.05
CA PRO A 70 19.81 12.95 9.77
C PRO A 70 20.11 11.46 9.61
N GLU A 71 21.27 11.00 10.08
CA GLU A 71 21.67 9.59 9.93
C GLU A 71 20.84 8.66 10.83
N PHE A 72 20.61 9.04 12.08
CA PHE A 72 19.75 8.27 12.98
C PHE A 72 18.28 8.33 12.55
N LEU A 73 17.83 9.46 11.98
CA LEU A 73 16.50 9.56 11.40
C LEU A 73 16.31 8.57 10.24
N LYS A 74 17.30 8.46 9.35
CA LYS A 74 17.27 7.48 8.27
C LYS A 74 17.20 6.04 8.80
N GLN A 75 18.02 5.71 9.79
CA GLN A 75 17.99 4.39 10.43
C GLN A 75 16.61 4.09 11.03
N GLU A 76 16.01 5.06 11.71
CA GLU A 76 14.70 4.91 12.30
C GLU A 76 13.60 4.71 11.23
N ILE A 77 13.68 5.44 10.10
CA ILE A 77 12.77 5.26 8.96
C ILE A 77 12.92 3.85 8.38
N TYR A 78 14.15 3.42 8.08
CA TYR A 78 14.37 2.10 7.48
C TYR A 78 13.96 0.96 8.40
N SER A 79 14.25 1.05 9.70
CA SER A 79 13.85 0.02 10.67
C SER A 79 12.33 -0.14 10.72
N ARG A 80 11.58 0.96 10.67
CA ARG A 80 10.11 0.94 10.66
C ARG A 80 9.53 0.43 9.35
N LEU A 81 10.16 0.73 8.20
CA LEU A 81 9.77 0.17 6.91
C LEU A 81 10.03 -1.34 6.84
N ILE A 82 11.15 -1.80 7.39
CA ILE A 82 11.45 -3.24 7.50
C ILE A 82 10.41 -3.93 8.37
N LEU A 83 10.12 -3.37 9.56
CA LEU A 83 9.09 -3.91 10.45
C LEU A 83 7.71 -3.98 9.78
N TYR A 84 7.35 -2.93 9.04
CA TYR A 84 6.10 -2.90 8.29
C TYR A 84 6.05 -3.99 7.23
N ASN A 85 7.09 -4.12 6.39
CA ASN A 85 7.14 -5.13 5.33
C ASN A 85 7.12 -6.56 5.91
N PHE A 86 7.82 -6.79 7.00
CA PHE A 86 7.83 -8.07 7.70
C PHE A 86 6.46 -8.38 8.30
N GLY A 87 5.82 -7.40 8.93
CA GLY A 87 4.46 -7.54 9.45
C GLY A 87 3.43 -7.87 8.35
N ILE A 88 3.53 -7.23 7.19
CA ILE A 88 2.68 -7.53 6.02
C ILE A 88 2.94 -8.95 5.51
N PHE A 89 4.20 -9.37 5.43
CA PHE A 89 4.55 -10.72 4.99
C PHE A 89 3.92 -11.78 5.90
N ILE A 90 4.12 -11.69 7.22
CA ILE A 90 3.55 -12.64 8.19
C ILE A 90 2.02 -12.61 8.13
N ALA A 91 1.43 -11.42 8.01
CA ALA A 91 -0.01 -11.27 7.93
C ALA A 91 -0.60 -11.97 6.68
N ASN A 92 0.07 -11.84 5.54
CA ASN A 92 -0.35 -12.51 4.31
C ASN A 92 -0.23 -14.03 4.41
N GLU A 93 0.84 -14.56 5.00
CA GLU A 93 1.02 -15.99 5.24
C GLU A 93 -0.09 -16.55 6.15
N ALA A 94 -0.38 -15.86 7.25
CA ALA A 94 -1.46 -16.26 8.16
C ALA A 94 -2.85 -16.18 7.49
N ALA A 95 -3.09 -15.20 6.63
CA ALA A 95 -4.33 -15.11 5.85
C ALA A 95 -4.47 -16.27 4.87
N GLU A 96 -3.39 -16.65 4.19
CA GLU A 96 -3.40 -17.76 3.24
C GLU A 96 -3.63 -19.09 3.95
N GLU A 97 -3.01 -19.30 5.11
CA GLU A 97 -3.25 -20.48 5.94
C GLU A 97 -4.72 -20.58 6.39
N ASN A 98 -5.31 -19.48 6.83
CA ASN A 98 -6.72 -19.42 7.20
C ASN A 98 -7.66 -19.68 6.01
N ARG A 99 -7.31 -19.21 4.80
CA ARG A 99 -8.07 -19.53 3.58
C ARG A 99 -8.02 -21.01 3.25
N LYS A 100 -6.86 -21.67 3.41
CA LYS A 100 -6.69 -23.12 3.23
C LYS A 100 -7.55 -23.88 4.22
N LYS A 101 -7.48 -23.55 5.52
CA LYS A 101 -8.30 -24.18 6.58
C LYS A 101 -9.80 -24.01 6.33
N LYS A 102 -10.24 -22.90 5.75
CA LYS A 102 -11.64 -22.70 5.36
C LYS A 102 -12.05 -23.60 4.20
N ARG A 103 -11.21 -23.77 3.18
CA ARG A 103 -11.48 -24.68 2.05
C ARG A 103 -11.62 -26.12 2.51
N ASP A 104 -10.80 -26.52 3.48
CA ASP A 104 -10.81 -27.86 4.06
C ASP A 104 -11.95 -28.07 5.08
N GLY A 105 -12.82 -27.08 5.29
CA GLY A 105 -13.96 -27.16 6.20
C GLY A 105 -13.62 -27.13 7.70
N SER A 106 -12.36 -26.92 8.05
CA SER A 106 -11.90 -26.89 9.46
C SER A 106 -12.24 -25.57 10.17
N ASN A 107 -12.48 -24.49 9.42
CA ASN A 107 -12.87 -23.18 9.95
C ASN A 107 -14.21 -22.69 9.40
N LYS A 108 -15.12 -22.34 10.31
CA LYS A 108 -16.45 -21.80 9.97
C LYS A 108 -16.39 -20.33 9.52
N TYR A 109 -15.42 -19.55 10.00
CA TYR A 109 -15.33 -18.12 9.79
C TYR A 109 -14.14 -17.75 8.92
N LEU A 110 -14.33 -16.71 8.06
CA LEU A 110 -13.25 -16.06 7.35
C LEU A 110 -12.73 -14.93 8.26
N TYR A 111 -11.52 -15.09 8.78
CA TYR A 111 -10.88 -14.03 9.55
C TYR A 111 -10.21 -13.04 8.60
N GLU A 112 -10.60 -11.76 8.67
CA GLU A 112 -9.82 -10.68 8.09
C GLU A 112 -8.70 -10.32 9.04
N LEU A 113 -7.51 -10.15 8.48
CA LEU A 113 -6.35 -9.76 9.27
C LEU A 113 -6.42 -8.28 9.61
N ASP A 114 -6.44 -8.00 10.91
CA ASP A 114 -6.18 -6.66 11.41
C ASP A 114 -4.67 -6.39 11.39
N PHE A 115 -4.20 -5.77 10.32
CA PHE A 115 -2.81 -5.35 10.14
C PHE A 115 -2.31 -4.47 11.28
N SER A 116 -3.17 -3.63 11.87
CA SER A 116 -2.79 -2.78 12.99
C SER A 116 -2.45 -3.60 14.23
N SER A 117 -3.21 -4.63 14.51
CA SER A 117 -2.96 -5.56 15.61
C SER A 117 -1.72 -6.42 15.36
N ALA A 118 -1.52 -6.92 14.14
CA ALA A 118 -0.33 -7.68 13.77
C ALA A 118 0.96 -6.86 13.95
N LEU A 119 0.97 -5.61 13.50
CA LEU A 119 2.11 -4.71 13.67
C LEU A 119 2.36 -4.33 15.13
N LYS A 120 1.31 -4.14 15.94
CA LYS A 120 1.45 -3.87 17.37
C LYS A 120 2.05 -5.06 18.11
N THR A 121 1.65 -6.27 17.77
CA THR A 121 2.19 -7.51 18.35
C THR A 121 3.66 -7.67 17.97
N ALA A 122 4.01 -7.55 16.71
CA ALA A 122 5.39 -7.61 16.25
C ALA A 122 6.30 -6.57 16.94
N ARG A 123 5.78 -5.37 17.21
CA ARG A 123 6.51 -4.32 17.94
C ARG A 123 6.73 -4.64 19.41
N LYS A 124 5.77 -5.29 20.07
CA LYS A 124 5.91 -5.68 21.48
C LYS A 124 6.99 -6.72 21.70
N GLU A 125 7.13 -7.66 20.79
CA GLU A 125 8.12 -8.74 20.86
C GLU A 125 9.56 -8.24 20.61
N GLN A 126 9.74 -7.12 19.93
CA GLN A 126 11.05 -6.49 19.72
C GLN A 126 11.52 -5.64 20.91
N GLY A 127 10.65 -5.32 21.85
CA GLY A 127 10.96 -4.51 23.04
C GLY A 127 11.15 -5.31 24.33
N ALA A 128 11.15 -6.64 24.22
CA ALA A 128 11.47 -7.57 25.31
C ALA A 128 12.87 -8.16 25.06
#